data_225ced2079fa50192c587b70dd43cda1
#
_entry.id   225ced2079fa50192c587b70dd43cda1
#
_cell.length_a   1.000
_cell.length_b   1.000
_cell.length_c   1.000
_cell.angle_alpha   90.00
_cell.angle_beta   90.00
_cell.angle_gamma   90.00
#
_symmetry.space_group_name_H-M   'P 1'
#
loop_
_entity.id
_entity.type
_entity.pdbx_description
1 polymer ?
#
loop_
_entity_poly.entity_id
_entity_poly.type
_entity_poly.pdbx_seq_one_letter_code
_entity_poly.pdbx_strand_id
1 'polypeptide(L)'
;LRLCCCGMKIDVHSHIFDQRYFDAMWRDFSLERSTTREGQTLMRKNGFTYMWYRDNFFDVDHRLRVMDKQGIDMRVLSLSSPNVYDWQGARQVEIARLMNDATAAIVRSHPDRFAGVGSLPLADVEASLAEIDRITGELELHGVMIGSNIAGVQVNDPRFEPVWKKINELRLPVFEHPMFPPNLQKEEFELPLRVGFIFDTTMAAARLIYSGIFERYPNFPYIMAHTGGALLMLLQRLDNGYRLFPDCRKHISKPPSEYAKRLYYDTASFYPPALLMAHSIVGADRILFGSDDPLIGDDTSVVDGLAIPAADKAKILGGNAARIFKLKQVA
;
A
#
# COMPACT_ATOMS: atom_id res chain seq x y z
N LEU A 1 3.44 -13.31 -33.04
CA LEU A 1 2.55 -12.16 -33.31
C LEU A 1 1.39 -12.25 -32.31
N ARG A 2 1.52 -11.65 -31.12
CA ARG A 2 0.41 -11.38 -30.25
C ARG A 2 -0.19 -10.02 -30.65
N LEU A 3 -1.10 -10.05 -31.61
CA LEU A 3 -2.09 -9.00 -31.78
C LEU A 3 -3.14 -9.21 -30.68
N CYS A 4 -2.98 -8.56 -29.55
CA CYS A 4 -4.05 -8.40 -28.59
C CYS A 4 -4.04 -6.96 -28.10
N CYS A 5 -5.18 -6.30 -28.16
CA CYS A 5 -5.49 -5.04 -27.51
C CYS A 5 -5.53 -5.18 -25.96
N CYS A 6 -4.67 -5.99 -25.37
CA CYS A 6 -4.51 -6.13 -23.94
C CYS A 6 -3.40 -5.17 -23.51
N GLY A 7 -3.78 -4.09 -22.83
CA GLY A 7 -2.83 -3.19 -22.18
C GLY A 7 -1.92 -3.92 -21.18
N MET A 8 -0.81 -3.29 -20.80
CA MET A 8 0.11 -3.80 -19.77
C MET A 8 -0.64 -4.24 -18.51
N LYS A 9 -0.26 -5.39 -17.95
CA LYS A 9 -0.68 -5.83 -16.61
C LYS A 9 0.29 -5.31 -15.57
N ILE A 10 -0.19 -4.46 -14.69
CA ILE A 10 0.61 -3.74 -13.68
C ILE A 10 0.10 -4.07 -12.30
N ASP A 11 0.94 -4.69 -11.49
CA ASP A 11 0.67 -5.02 -10.10
C ASP A 11 1.14 -3.89 -9.20
N VAL A 12 0.20 -3.22 -8.48
CA VAL A 12 0.52 -2.07 -7.62
C VAL A 12 0.76 -2.46 -6.17
N HIS A 13 0.51 -3.71 -5.80
CA HIS A 13 0.70 -4.21 -4.44
C HIS A 13 1.74 -5.33 -4.46
N SER A 14 2.99 -4.93 -4.56
CA SER A 14 4.13 -5.84 -4.56
C SER A 14 5.24 -5.31 -3.65
N HIS A 15 5.72 -6.16 -2.76
CA HIS A 15 6.68 -5.74 -1.74
C HIS A 15 8.11 -6.07 -2.13
N ILE A 16 9.01 -5.16 -1.77
CA ILE A 16 10.46 -5.31 -1.89
C ILE A 16 11.08 -5.40 -0.50
N PHE A 17 12.09 -6.25 -0.40
CA PHE A 17 12.89 -6.38 0.81
C PHE A 17 14.38 -6.41 0.44
N ASP A 18 15.22 -5.95 1.37
CA ASP A 18 16.67 -6.05 1.32
C ASP A 18 17.14 -6.84 2.55
N GLN A 19 18.15 -7.69 2.39
CA GLN A 19 18.68 -8.49 3.50
C GLN A 19 19.09 -7.60 4.68
N ARG A 20 19.67 -6.43 4.41
CA ARG A 20 20.11 -5.47 5.45
C ARG A 20 18.95 -4.95 6.30
N TYR A 21 17.74 -4.87 5.72
CA TYR A 21 16.52 -4.50 6.45
C TYR A 21 16.14 -5.59 7.48
N PHE A 22 16.18 -6.85 7.08
CA PHE A 22 15.91 -7.96 8.01
C PHE A 22 17.02 -8.10 9.07
N ASP A 23 18.29 -7.88 8.68
CA ASP A 23 19.41 -7.88 9.63
C ASP A 23 19.25 -6.76 10.67
N ALA A 24 18.75 -5.59 10.26
CA ALA A 24 18.41 -4.50 11.18
C ALA A 24 17.25 -4.89 12.10
N MET A 25 16.18 -5.53 11.59
CA MET A 25 15.07 -6.01 12.42
C MET A 25 15.54 -7.00 13.49
N TRP A 26 16.38 -7.98 13.12
CA TRP A 26 16.93 -8.97 14.05
C TRP A 26 17.82 -8.35 15.13
N ARG A 27 18.58 -7.32 14.77
CA ARG A 27 19.47 -6.64 15.69
C ARG A 27 18.74 -5.68 16.62
N ASP A 28 17.77 -4.93 16.09
CA ASP A 28 17.21 -3.76 16.77
C ASP A 28 15.92 -4.10 17.55
N PHE A 29 15.28 -5.25 17.25
CA PHE A 29 14.03 -5.66 17.90
C PHE A 29 14.16 -7.00 18.62
N SER A 30 13.46 -7.13 19.74
CA SER A 30 13.33 -8.40 20.47
C SER A 30 12.31 -9.29 19.76
N LEU A 31 12.77 -10.11 18.80
CA LEU A 31 11.96 -11.00 18.00
C LEU A 31 12.34 -12.47 18.29
N GLU A 32 11.32 -13.33 18.34
CA GLU A 32 11.53 -14.79 18.39
C GLU A 32 11.64 -15.33 16.98
N ARG A 33 12.61 -16.24 16.76
CA ARG A 33 12.83 -16.90 15.47
C ARG A 33 12.21 -18.27 15.46
N SER A 34 11.48 -18.60 14.40
CA SER A 34 11.06 -19.95 14.09
C SER A 34 11.12 -20.21 12.59
N THR A 35 11.08 -21.47 12.18
CA THR A 35 11.10 -21.86 10.76
C THR A 35 9.93 -22.80 10.51
N THR A 36 9.17 -22.56 9.43
CA THR A 36 8.10 -23.47 9.01
C THR A 36 8.67 -24.69 8.31
N ARG A 37 7.82 -25.72 8.11
CA ARG A 37 8.20 -26.90 7.33
C ARG A 37 8.54 -26.59 5.88
N GLU A 38 7.95 -25.54 5.33
CA GLU A 38 8.16 -25.04 3.96
C GLU A 38 9.38 -24.12 3.83
N GLY A 39 10.21 -23.99 4.89
CA GLY A 39 11.44 -23.21 4.89
C GLY A 39 11.27 -21.70 5.02
N GLN A 40 10.11 -21.22 5.48
CA GLN A 40 9.92 -19.81 5.80
C GLN A 40 10.58 -19.48 7.15
N THR A 41 11.35 -18.39 7.21
CA THR A 41 11.81 -17.81 8.47
C THR A 41 10.72 -16.88 9.00
N LEU A 42 10.24 -17.18 10.21
CA LEU A 42 9.26 -16.34 10.92
C LEU A 42 9.95 -15.50 11.98
N MET A 43 9.64 -14.22 11.97
CA MET A 43 9.92 -13.26 13.04
C MET A 43 8.65 -13.12 13.87
N ARG A 44 8.66 -13.56 15.13
CA ARG A 44 7.48 -13.52 15.99
C ARG A 44 7.63 -12.48 17.09
N LYS A 45 6.51 -11.82 17.42
CA LYS A 45 6.42 -10.81 18.48
C LYS A 45 5.05 -10.97 19.15
N ASN A 46 5.00 -11.01 20.47
CA ASN A 46 3.74 -11.12 21.21
C ASN A 46 2.84 -12.31 20.79
N GLY A 47 3.44 -13.43 20.39
CA GLY A 47 2.70 -14.66 20.05
C GLY A 47 2.17 -14.75 18.62
N PHE A 48 2.30 -13.72 17.81
CA PHE A 48 1.91 -13.73 16.39
C PHE A 48 3.09 -13.51 15.45
N THR A 49 2.91 -13.80 14.17
CA THR A 49 3.90 -13.55 13.12
C THR A 49 3.97 -12.06 12.83
N TYR A 50 5.09 -11.44 13.23
CA TYR A 50 5.37 -10.03 12.98
C TYR A 50 5.83 -9.78 11.55
N MET A 51 6.67 -10.70 11.02
CA MET A 51 7.13 -10.75 9.64
C MET A 51 7.56 -12.18 9.29
N TRP A 52 7.57 -12.52 8.02
CA TRP A 52 8.17 -13.75 7.52
C TRP A 52 8.83 -13.54 6.17
N TYR A 53 9.82 -14.36 5.85
CA TYR A 53 10.51 -14.31 4.57
C TYR A 53 11.09 -15.65 4.15
N ARG A 54 11.49 -15.74 2.89
CA ARG A 54 12.28 -16.80 2.29
C ARG A 54 13.48 -16.17 1.60
N ASP A 55 14.54 -16.97 1.38
CA ASP A 55 15.77 -16.47 0.73
C ASP A 55 15.51 -15.88 -0.67
N ASN A 56 14.52 -16.42 -1.40
CA ASN A 56 14.14 -15.94 -2.72
C ASN A 56 13.43 -14.57 -2.72
N PHE A 57 13.10 -13.99 -1.56
CA PHE A 57 12.55 -12.62 -1.47
C PHE A 57 13.56 -11.55 -1.92
N PHE A 58 14.85 -11.87 -1.85
CA PHE A 58 15.95 -10.99 -2.23
C PHE A 58 16.44 -11.23 -3.67
N ASP A 59 15.92 -12.24 -4.36
CA ASP A 59 16.35 -12.62 -5.71
C ASP A 59 15.47 -11.95 -6.77
N VAL A 60 16.04 -10.91 -7.42
CA VAL A 60 15.36 -10.16 -8.49
C VAL A 60 15.11 -11.04 -9.71
N ASP A 61 16.04 -11.91 -10.07
CA ASP A 61 15.87 -12.83 -11.21
C ASP A 61 14.76 -13.84 -10.96
N HIS A 62 14.65 -14.32 -9.70
CA HIS A 62 13.51 -15.16 -9.31
C HIS A 62 12.19 -14.39 -9.48
N ARG A 63 12.12 -13.13 -9.03
CA ARG A 63 10.95 -12.27 -9.17
C ARG A 63 10.55 -12.07 -10.63
N LEU A 64 11.51 -11.80 -11.51
CA LEU A 64 11.27 -11.66 -12.95
C LEU A 64 10.68 -12.95 -13.55
N ARG A 65 11.24 -14.13 -13.21
CA ARG A 65 10.69 -15.42 -13.67
C ARG A 65 9.26 -15.65 -13.17
N VAL A 66 8.94 -15.26 -11.94
CA VAL A 66 7.58 -15.35 -11.39
C VAL A 66 6.63 -14.43 -12.17
N MET A 67 7.01 -13.18 -12.41
CA MET A 67 6.24 -12.22 -13.21
C MET A 67 5.95 -12.77 -14.61
N ASP A 68 6.96 -13.31 -15.29
CA ASP A 68 6.81 -13.89 -16.63
C ASP A 68 5.82 -15.07 -16.64
N LYS A 69 5.91 -15.94 -15.63
CA LYS A 69 4.98 -17.06 -15.45
C LYS A 69 3.53 -16.59 -15.22
N GLN A 70 3.35 -15.54 -14.42
CA GLN A 70 2.05 -14.95 -14.11
C GLN A 70 1.51 -14.03 -15.21
N GLY A 71 2.33 -13.70 -16.22
CA GLY A 71 1.99 -12.74 -17.26
C GLY A 71 1.82 -11.31 -16.75
N ILE A 72 2.58 -10.93 -15.72
CA ILE A 72 2.63 -9.58 -15.17
C ILE A 72 3.77 -8.83 -15.83
N ASP A 73 3.46 -7.71 -16.47
CA ASP A 73 4.44 -6.93 -17.21
C ASP A 73 5.27 -6.04 -16.28
N MET A 74 4.65 -5.41 -15.29
CA MET A 74 5.31 -4.49 -14.38
C MET A 74 4.79 -4.63 -12.94
N ARG A 75 5.66 -4.40 -11.96
CA ARG A 75 5.32 -4.28 -10.54
C ARG A 75 5.72 -2.92 -9.97
N VAL A 76 4.84 -2.32 -9.18
CA VAL A 76 5.15 -1.15 -8.36
C VAL A 76 5.60 -1.66 -6.99
N LEU A 77 6.88 -1.49 -6.70
CA LEU A 77 7.53 -2.00 -5.50
C LEU A 77 7.32 -1.06 -4.31
N SER A 78 6.98 -1.63 -3.16
CA SER A 78 6.85 -0.92 -1.87
C SER A 78 7.42 -1.75 -0.72
N LEU A 79 7.82 -1.12 0.39
CA LEU A 79 8.17 -1.85 1.60
C LEU A 79 6.90 -2.22 2.37
N SER A 80 6.73 -3.49 2.74
CA SER A 80 5.59 -3.97 3.53
C SER A 80 5.64 -3.54 5.00
N SER A 81 4.64 -3.97 5.79
CA SER A 81 4.70 -3.91 7.26
C SER A 81 5.86 -4.75 7.79
N PRO A 82 6.53 -4.32 8.88
CA PRO A 82 6.23 -3.16 9.72
C PRO A 82 6.71 -1.82 9.15
N ASN A 83 7.19 -1.77 7.91
CA ASN A 83 7.79 -0.61 7.27
C ASN A 83 8.99 -0.09 8.10
N VAL A 84 9.10 1.23 8.26
CA VAL A 84 10.19 1.85 9.04
C VAL A 84 9.73 2.39 10.40
N TYR A 85 8.45 2.21 10.75
CA TYR A 85 7.82 2.97 11.83
C TYR A 85 8.16 2.48 13.24
N ASP A 86 8.59 1.24 13.40
CA ASP A 86 9.02 0.72 14.71
C ASP A 86 10.40 1.25 15.13
N TRP A 87 11.20 1.78 14.19
CA TRP A 87 12.42 2.53 14.52
C TRP A 87 12.09 3.97 14.89
N GLN A 88 12.97 4.59 15.69
CA GLN A 88 12.79 5.96 16.17
C GLN A 88 13.98 6.86 15.80
N GLY A 89 13.75 8.17 15.72
CA GLY A 89 14.79 9.18 15.50
C GLY A 89 15.63 8.93 14.25
N ALA A 90 16.94 9.17 14.35
CA ALA A 90 17.86 9.02 13.22
C ALA A 90 17.89 7.60 12.62
N ARG A 91 17.59 6.58 13.44
CA ARG A 91 17.56 5.19 12.96
C ARG A 91 16.40 4.96 11.98
N GLN A 92 15.24 5.56 12.22
CA GLN A 92 14.13 5.47 11.27
C GLN A 92 14.49 6.11 9.92
N VAL A 93 15.17 7.26 9.95
CA VAL A 93 15.64 7.94 8.72
C VAL A 93 16.64 7.06 7.96
N GLU A 94 17.60 6.46 8.67
CA GLU A 94 18.59 5.56 8.08
C GLU A 94 17.93 4.35 7.39
N ILE A 95 16.96 3.69 8.05
CA ILE A 95 16.27 2.53 7.48
C ILE A 95 15.37 2.94 6.30
N ALA A 96 14.70 4.09 6.37
CA ALA A 96 13.91 4.62 5.25
C ALA A 96 14.80 4.83 4.01
N ARG A 97 15.93 5.50 4.17
CA ARG A 97 16.90 5.72 3.08
C ARG A 97 17.46 4.42 2.52
N LEU A 98 17.85 3.48 3.39
CA LEU A 98 18.34 2.17 2.97
C LEU A 98 17.33 1.48 2.04
N MET A 99 16.05 1.45 2.42
CA MET A 99 15.03 0.77 1.64
C MET A 99 14.65 1.52 0.37
N ASN A 100 14.61 2.86 0.42
CA ASN A 100 14.33 3.68 -0.76
C ASN A 100 15.45 3.56 -1.79
N ASP A 101 16.72 3.52 -1.34
CA ASP A 101 17.88 3.31 -2.21
C ASP A 101 17.87 1.91 -2.85
N ALA A 102 17.53 0.88 -2.07
CA ALA A 102 17.40 -0.49 -2.58
C ALA A 102 16.28 -0.60 -3.63
N THR A 103 15.12 0.02 -3.36
CA THR A 103 14.00 0.08 -4.31
C THR A 103 14.42 0.78 -5.60
N ALA A 104 15.03 1.95 -5.49
CA ALA A 104 15.47 2.72 -6.66
C ALA A 104 16.55 1.99 -7.47
N ALA A 105 17.45 1.24 -6.81
CA ALA A 105 18.46 0.44 -7.50
C ALA A 105 17.82 -0.65 -8.38
N ILE A 106 16.79 -1.33 -7.89
CA ILE A 106 16.07 -2.35 -8.67
C ILE A 106 15.28 -1.72 -9.80
N VAL A 107 14.58 -0.60 -9.55
CA VAL A 107 13.84 0.12 -10.59
C VAL A 107 14.79 0.58 -11.72
N ARG A 108 15.96 1.13 -11.38
CA ARG A 108 16.95 1.55 -12.38
C ARG A 108 17.56 0.38 -13.17
N SER A 109 17.71 -0.79 -12.55
CA SER A 109 18.25 -1.97 -13.25
C SER A 109 17.26 -2.60 -14.22
N HIS A 110 15.95 -2.45 -14.00
CA HIS A 110 14.88 -3.03 -14.82
C HIS A 110 13.70 -2.06 -14.95
N PRO A 111 13.89 -0.88 -15.59
CA PRO A 111 12.91 0.19 -15.61
C PRO A 111 11.64 -0.12 -16.43
N ASP A 112 11.69 -1.13 -17.28
CA ASP A 112 10.56 -1.69 -18.05
C ASP A 112 9.76 -2.74 -17.26
N ARG A 113 10.27 -3.22 -16.14
CA ARG A 113 9.65 -4.25 -15.30
C ARG A 113 9.25 -3.76 -13.91
N PHE A 114 9.89 -2.74 -13.40
CA PHE A 114 9.64 -2.21 -12.06
C PHE A 114 9.45 -0.71 -12.06
N ALA A 115 8.49 -0.27 -11.28
CA ALA A 115 8.35 1.06 -10.72
C ALA A 115 8.45 0.95 -9.20
N GLY A 116 8.49 2.05 -8.46
CA GLY A 116 8.59 1.97 -7.01
C GLY A 116 8.00 3.18 -6.30
N VAL A 117 7.65 2.97 -5.04
CA VAL A 117 7.25 4.01 -4.10
C VAL A 117 8.15 3.98 -2.88
N GLY A 118 8.47 5.13 -2.32
CA GLY A 118 9.38 5.24 -1.17
C GLY A 118 8.65 5.29 0.17
N SER A 119 9.32 4.85 1.22
CA SER A 119 8.87 4.95 2.61
C SER A 119 9.32 6.27 3.24
N LEU A 120 8.50 6.85 4.10
CA LEU A 120 8.79 8.13 4.78
C LEU A 120 9.10 7.91 6.26
N PRO A 121 10.15 8.55 6.82
CA PRO A 121 10.48 8.48 8.24
C PRO A 121 9.59 9.42 9.08
N LEU A 122 8.28 9.10 9.17
CA LEU A 122 7.24 9.99 9.68
C LEU A 122 7.32 10.33 11.18
N ALA A 123 8.23 9.71 11.94
CA ALA A 123 8.55 10.21 13.29
C ALA A 123 9.26 11.58 13.27
N ASP A 124 9.86 11.95 12.14
CA ASP A 124 10.51 13.25 11.87
C ASP A 124 9.92 13.85 10.58
N VAL A 125 9.12 14.89 10.75
CA VAL A 125 8.40 15.55 9.64
C VAL A 125 9.38 16.24 8.67
N GLU A 126 10.40 16.91 9.17
CA GLU A 126 11.40 17.59 8.32
C GLU A 126 12.21 16.58 7.51
N ALA A 127 12.64 15.49 8.13
CA ALA A 127 13.30 14.39 7.42
C ALA A 127 12.37 13.77 6.36
N SER A 128 11.06 13.66 6.65
CA SER A 128 10.08 13.15 5.69
C SER A 128 9.88 14.09 4.50
N LEU A 129 9.86 15.40 4.72
CA LEU A 129 9.77 16.39 3.65
C LEU A 129 11.01 16.36 2.74
N ALA A 130 12.20 16.24 3.34
CA ALA A 130 13.45 16.08 2.60
C ALA A 130 13.48 14.76 1.82
N GLU A 131 12.97 13.68 2.42
CA GLU A 131 12.92 12.36 1.76
C GLU A 131 11.91 12.34 0.60
N ILE A 132 10.79 13.08 0.66
CA ILE A 132 9.88 13.26 -0.49
C ILE A 132 10.62 13.90 -1.67
N ASP A 133 11.44 14.95 -1.42
CA ASP A 133 12.24 15.58 -2.47
C ASP A 133 13.25 14.58 -3.07
N ARG A 134 13.89 13.78 -2.23
CA ARG A 134 14.83 12.76 -2.67
C ARG A 134 14.16 11.64 -3.49
N ILE A 135 13.00 11.15 -3.03
CA ILE A 135 12.18 10.14 -3.71
C ILE A 135 11.80 10.59 -5.12
N THR A 136 11.34 11.84 -5.25
CA THR A 136 10.84 12.36 -6.53
C THR A 136 11.92 12.91 -7.43
N GLY A 137 13.04 13.38 -6.90
CA GLY A 137 14.14 13.97 -7.64
C GLY A 137 15.28 12.99 -7.91
N GLU A 138 16.06 12.65 -6.87
CA GLU A 138 17.26 11.80 -7.02
C GLU A 138 16.95 10.34 -7.34
N LEU A 139 15.94 9.77 -6.67
CA LEU A 139 15.60 8.36 -6.79
C LEU A 139 14.63 8.06 -7.94
N GLU A 140 13.93 9.08 -8.45
CA GLU A 140 12.95 8.98 -9.53
C GLU A 140 11.86 7.91 -9.25
N LEU A 141 11.47 7.75 -7.98
CA LEU A 141 10.38 6.88 -7.60
C LEU A 141 9.02 7.57 -7.85
N HIS A 142 7.97 6.78 -8.01
CA HIS A 142 6.69 7.21 -8.58
C HIS A 142 5.65 7.62 -7.53
N GLY A 143 5.95 7.50 -6.24
CA GLY A 143 5.02 7.78 -5.16
C GLY A 143 5.61 7.51 -3.79
N VAL A 144 4.77 7.54 -2.78
CA VAL A 144 5.14 7.19 -1.39
C VAL A 144 4.22 6.12 -0.83
N MET A 145 4.76 5.29 0.03
CA MET A 145 4.00 4.36 0.86
C MET A 145 3.85 4.94 2.26
N ILE A 146 2.63 4.93 2.79
CA ILE A 146 2.31 5.39 4.14
C ILE A 146 1.55 4.30 4.86
N GLY A 147 1.87 4.07 6.14
CA GLY A 147 1.16 3.11 6.98
C GLY A 147 -0.21 3.63 7.42
N SER A 148 -1.12 2.71 7.74
CA SER A 148 -2.43 3.04 8.33
C SER A 148 -2.32 3.70 9.72
N ASN A 149 -1.22 3.47 10.43
CA ASN A 149 -0.78 4.22 11.59
C ASN A 149 0.76 4.32 11.60
N ILE A 150 1.31 5.25 12.36
CA ILE A 150 2.75 5.50 12.45
C ILE A 150 3.17 5.21 13.88
N ALA A 151 3.53 3.95 14.16
CA ALA A 151 3.83 3.47 15.52
C ALA A 151 2.73 3.85 16.54
N GLY A 152 1.47 3.68 16.14
CA GLY A 152 0.30 4.03 16.95
C GLY A 152 -0.17 5.47 16.84
N VAL A 153 0.60 6.37 16.23
CA VAL A 153 0.13 7.73 15.91
C VAL A 153 -0.78 7.67 14.70
N GLN A 154 -1.92 8.34 14.77
CA GLN A 154 -2.92 8.32 13.70
C GLN A 154 -2.46 9.16 12.51
N VAL A 155 -2.72 8.69 11.29
CA VAL A 155 -2.29 9.36 10.03
C VAL A 155 -2.90 10.75 9.83
N ASN A 156 -3.98 11.09 10.53
CA ASN A 156 -4.58 12.42 10.53
C ASN A 156 -4.06 13.34 11.65
N ASP A 157 -3.03 12.93 12.40
CA ASP A 157 -2.42 13.78 13.42
C ASP A 157 -1.95 15.11 12.77
N PRO A 158 -2.24 16.27 13.38
CA PRO A 158 -1.87 17.57 12.81
C PRO A 158 -0.38 17.73 12.50
N ARG A 159 0.51 17.00 13.16
CA ARG A 159 1.94 17.01 12.85
C ARG A 159 2.26 16.62 11.40
N PHE A 160 1.42 15.77 10.78
CA PHE A 160 1.61 15.31 9.41
C PHE A 160 1.02 16.25 8.34
N GLU A 161 0.37 17.35 8.74
CA GLU A 161 -0.22 18.33 7.81
C GLU A 161 0.79 18.82 6.74
N PRO A 162 2.06 19.16 7.08
CA PRO A 162 3.04 19.56 6.07
C PRO A 162 3.35 18.46 5.03
N VAL A 163 3.33 17.19 5.45
CA VAL A 163 3.55 16.04 4.57
C VAL A 163 2.39 15.91 3.58
N TRP A 164 1.13 15.95 4.07
CA TRP A 164 -0.05 15.89 3.21
C TRP A 164 -0.10 17.06 2.21
N LYS A 165 0.26 18.27 2.67
CA LYS A 165 0.36 19.43 1.80
C LYS A 165 1.35 19.22 0.68
N LYS A 166 2.57 18.76 0.98
CA LYS A 166 3.63 18.51 -0.01
C LYS A 166 3.23 17.42 -1.00
N ILE A 167 2.65 16.32 -0.52
CA ILE A 167 2.11 15.24 -1.37
C ILE A 167 1.06 15.78 -2.34
N ASN A 168 0.16 16.64 -1.87
CA ASN A 168 -0.87 17.27 -2.70
C ASN A 168 -0.30 18.22 -3.75
N GLU A 169 0.69 19.05 -3.40
CA GLU A 169 1.37 19.98 -4.32
C GLU A 169 2.06 19.23 -5.45
N LEU A 170 2.72 18.14 -5.15
CA LEU A 170 3.39 17.27 -6.12
C LEU A 170 2.43 16.33 -6.86
N ARG A 171 1.16 16.23 -6.42
CA ARG A 171 0.18 15.23 -6.91
C ARG A 171 0.73 13.81 -6.82
N LEU A 172 1.45 13.53 -5.76
CA LEU A 172 2.21 12.30 -5.58
C LEU A 172 1.28 11.15 -5.18
N PRO A 173 1.27 10.02 -5.89
CA PRO A 173 0.51 8.85 -5.48
C PRO A 173 0.92 8.36 -4.08
N VAL A 174 -0.06 8.07 -3.25
CA VAL A 174 0.11 7.44 -1.94
C VAL A 174 -0.45 6.04 -1.99
N PHE A 175 0.37 5.05 -1.68
CA PHE A 175 -0.05 3.69 -1.40
C PHE A 175 -0.15 3.52 0.11
N GLU A 176 -1.36 3.37 0.63
CA GLU A 176 -1.60 3.08 2.05
C GLU A 176 -1.55 1.58 2.27
N HIS A 177 -0.71 1.16 3.20
CA HIS A 177 -0.62 -0.24 3.59
C HIS A 177 -0.89 -0.39 5.10
N PRO A 178 -1.63 -1.42 5.52
CA PRO A 178 -1.91 -1.61 6.94
C PRO A 178 -0.64 -1.79 7.77
N MET A 179 -0.70 -1.27 8.97
CA MET A 179 0.26 -1.53 10.05
C MET A 179 -0.44 -2.33 11.14
N PHE A 180 0.35 -2.93 12.02
CA PHE A 180 -0.22 -3.55 13.19
C PHE A 180 -1.00 -2.52 14.00
N PRO A 181 -2.21 -2.86 14.46
CA PRO A 181 -2.94 -1.99 15.38
C PRO A 181 -2.10 -1.66 16.62
N PRO A 182 -2.17 -0.43 17.12
CA PRO A 182 -1.40 -0.05 18.31
C PRO A 182 -1.86 -0.84 19.56
N ASN A 183 -0.93 -1.05 20.47
CA ASN A 183 -1.19 -1.70 21.76
C ASN A 183 -1.61 -3.18 21.70
N LEU A 184 -1.17 -3.91 20.68
CA LEU A 184 -1.36 -5.34 20.60
C LEU A 184 -0.68 -6.03 21.78
N GLN A 185 -1.46 -6.83 22.51
CA GLN A 185 -0.98 -7.77 23.50
C GLN A 185 -0.70 -9.14 22.84
N LYS A 186 -0.59 -10.20 23.61
CA LYS A 186 -0.47 -11.55 23.08
C LYS A 186 -1.77 -11.91 22.33
N GLU A 187 -1.62 -12.27 21.04
CA GLU A 187 -2.73 -12.61 20.16
C GLU A 187 -2.60 -14.04 19.62
N GLU A 188 -3.74 -14.64 19.33
CA GLU A 188 -3.84 -15.99 18.78
C GLU A 188 -4.33 -15.95 17.32
N PHE A 189 -4.21 -17.08 16.62
CA PHE A 189 -4.77 -17.32 15.28
C PHE A 189 -4.30 -16.30 14.22
N GLU A 190 -3.18 -15.62 14.42
CA GLU A 190 -2.67 -14.56 13.55
C GLU A 190 -3.70 -13.43 13.31
N LEU A 191 -4.58 -13.17 14.29
CA LEU A 191 -5.63 -12.16 14.18
C LEU A 191 -5.13 -10.75 13.86
N PRO A 192 -3.95 -10.30 14.33
CA PRO A 192 -3.41 -8.99 13.92
C PRO A 192 -3.26 -8.84 12.41
N LEU A 193 -2.77 -9.91 11.73
CA LEU A 193 -2.62 -9.93 10.27
C LEU A 193 -3.96 -10.17 9.55
N ARG A 194 -4.80 -11.08 10.08
CA ARG A 194 -6.01 -11.53 9.37
C ARG A 194 -7.18 -10.57 9.49
N VAL A 195 -7.27 -9.88 10.63
CA VAL A 195 -8.39 -8.98 10.95
C VAL A 195 -7.89 -7.58 11.26
N GLY A 196 -6.83 -7.48 12.09
CA GLY A 196 -6.29 -6.20 12.56
C GLY A 196 -5.91 -5.26 11.43
N PHE A 197 -5.19 -5.74 10.43
CA PHE A 197 -4.79 -4.98 9.24
C PHE A 197 -5.99 -4.36 8.52
N ILE A 198 -7.04 -5.14 8.29
CA ILE A 198 -8.25 -4.70 7.58
C ILE A 198 -8.96 -3.58 8.33
N PHE A 199 -9.08 -3.71 9.66
CA PHE A 199 -9.70 -2.68 10.48
C PHE A 199 -8.83 -1.44 10.66
N ASP A 200 -7.50 -1.59 10.73
CA ASP A 200 -6.60 -0.44 10.86
C ASP A 200 -6.64 0.45 9.60
N THR A 201 -6.55 -0.15 8.40
CA THR A 201 -6.78 0.53 7.11
C THR A 201 -8.13 1.24 7.07
N THR A 202 -9.20 0.57 7.50
CA THR A 202 -10.55 1.15 7.54
C THR A 202 -10.61 2.39 8.43
N MET A 203 -10.02 2.29 9.62
CA MET A 203 -9.98 3.40 10.59
C MET A 203 -9.12 4.57 10.11
N ALA A 204 -7.97 4.29 9.47
CA ALA A 204 -7.10 5.30 8.89
C ALA A 204 -7.84 6.13 7.83
N ALA A 205 -8.48 5.47 6.87
CA ALA A 205 -9.24 6.14 5.82
C ALA A 205 -10.41 6.95 6.38
N ALA A 206 -11.18 6.39 7.31
CA ALA A 206 -12.29 7.10 7.94
C ALA A 206 -11.81 8.37 8.69
N ARG A 207 -10.65 8.30 9.37
CA ARG A 207 -10.04 9.45 10.03
C ARG A 207 -9.58 10.51 9.04
N LEU A 208 -8.91 10.13 7.95
CA LEU A 208 -8.48 11.07 6.90
C LEU A 208 -9.67 11.75 6.24
N ILE A 209 -10.79 11.05 6.04
CA ILE A 209 -12.03 11.62 5.53
C ILE A 209 -12.59 12.63 6.54
N TYR A 210 -12.90 12.22 7.77
CA TYR A 210 -13.56 13.07 8.76
C TYR A 210 -12.70 14.25 9.23
N SER A 211 -11.36 14.10 9.25
CA SER A 211 -10.45 15.20 9.56
C SER A 211 -10.29 16.19 8.41
N GLY A 212 -10.88 15.92 7.24
CA GLY A 212 -10.87 16.81 6.09
C GLY A 212 -9.53 16.84 5.32
N ILE A 213 -8.67 15.84 5.46
CA ILE A 213 -7.42 15.76 4.66
C ILE A 213 -7.77 15.74 3.17
N PHE A 214 -8.71 14.90 2.75
CA PHE A 214 -9.13 14.83 1.34
C PHE A 214 -9.96 16.04 0.86
N GLU A 215 -10.48 16.85 1.77
CA GLU A 215 -11.13 18.15 1.47
C GLU A 215 -10.08 19.21 1.19
N ARG A 216 -9.09 19.37 2.10
CA ARG A 216 -8.02 20.37 1.99
C ARG A 216 -7.00 20.04 0.91
N TYR A 217 -6.75 18.75 0.69
CA TYR A 217 -5.71 18.24 -0.21
C TYR A 217 -6.30 17.25 -1.24
N PRO A 218 -7.02 17.75 -2.25
CA PRO A 218 -7.79 16.89 -3.17
C PRO A 218 -6.97 16.34 -4.35
N ASN A 219 -5.69 16.68 -4.50
CA ASN A 219 -5.00 16.53 -5.79
C ASN A 219 -4.07 15.32 -5.88
N PHE A 220 -4.05 14.42 -4.91
CA PHE A 220 -3.21 13.23 -4.97
C PHE A 220 -4.05 11.94 -5.02
N PRO A 221 -3.61 10.93 -5.78
CA PRO A 221 -4.20 9.60 -5.72
C PRO A 221 -3.88 8.94 -4.37
N TYR A 222 -4.90 8.43 -3.69
CA TYR A 222 -4.74 7.64 -2.47
C TYR A 222 -5.24 6.23 -2.73
N ILE A 223 -4.34 5.26 -2.67
CA ILE A 223 -4.57 3.85 -2.99
C ILE A 223 -4.59 3.07 -1.68
N MET A 224 -5.69 2.40 -1.43
CA MET A 224 -5.91 1.60 -0.23
C MET A 224 -5.63 0.13 -0.53
N ALA A 225 -4.78 -0.49 0.27
CA ALA A 225 -4.51 -1.92 0.21
C ALA A 225 -5.74 -2.77 0.59
N HIS A 226 -5.75 -4.04 0.17
CA HIS A 226 -6.75 -5.06 0.53
C HIS A 226 -8.19 -4.62 0.27
N THR A 227 -8.42 -4.04 -0.92
CA THR A 227 -9.74 -3.53 -1.35
C THR A 227 -10.31 -2.47 -0.38
N GLY A 228 -9.42 -1.77 0.36
CA GLY A 228 -9.81 -0.72 1.31
C GLY A 228 -10.38 -1.23 2.62
N GLY A 229 -10.08 -2.48 2.97
CA GLY A 229 -10.57 -3.08 4.20
C GLY A 229 -12.09 -3.19 4.22
N ALA A 230 -12.73 -2.67 5.25
CA ALA A 230 -14.18 -2.64 5.39
C ALA A 230 -14.81 -1.28 5.03
N LEU A 231 -14.03 -0.31 4.51
CA LEU A 231 -14.51 1.06 4.30
C LEU A 231 -15.77 1.11 3.43
N LEU A 232 -15.77 0.40 2.29
CA LEU A 232 -16.89 0.42 1.35
C LEU A 232 -18.18 -0.19 1.92
N MET A 233 -18.08 -1.16 2.83
CA MET A 233 -19.24 -1.71 3.55
C MET A 233 -19.81 -0.73 4.58
N LEU A 234 -19.02 0.21 5.07
CA LEU A 234 -19.38 1.14 6.14
C LEU A 234 -19.90 2.49 5.64
N LEU A 235 -19.93 2.75 4.33
CA LEU A 235 -20.23 4.07 3.76
C LEU A 235 -21.53 4.67 4.30
N GLN A 236 -22.62 3.91 4.29
CA GLN A 236 -23.90 4.40 4.81
C GLN A 236 -23.83 4.74 6.30
N ARG A 237 -23.07 3.95 7.07
CA ARG A 237 -22.87 4.21 8.50
C ARG A 237 -22.07 5.49 8.74
N LEU A 238 -21.04 5.74 7.93
CA LEU A 238 -20.26 6.97 7.98
C LEU A 238 -21.11 8.19 7.55
N ASP A 239 -21.90 8.07 6.51
CA ASP A 239 -22.83 9.13 6.07
C ASP A 239 -23.90 9.43 7.12
N ASN A 240 -24.38 8.43 7.84
CA ASN A 240 -25.26 8.62 8.99
C ASN A 240 -24.54 9.40 10.12
N GLY A 241 -23.26 9.11 10.36
CA GLY A 241 -22.44 9.89 11.29
C GLY A 241 -22.39 11.36 10.90
N TYR A 242 -22.06 11.64 9.64
CA TYR A 242 -22.05 13.00 9.08
C TYR A 242 -23.38 13.72 9.24
N ARG A 243 -24.49 13.03 8.99
CA ARG A 243 -25.84 13.61 9.10
C ARG A 243 -26.24 13.91 10.55
N LEU A 244 -25.91 13.00 11.48
CA LEU A 244 -26.46 13.02 12.85
C LEU A 244 -25.55 13.74 13.86
N PHE A 245 -24.22 13.71 13.67
CA PHE A 245 -23.28 14.20 14.65
C PHE A 245 -22.47 15.39 14.13
N PRO A 246 -22.51 16.57 14.80
CA PRO A 246 -21.76 17.76 14.39
C PRO A 246 -20.27 17.51 14.20
N ASP A 247 -19.64 16.73 15.07
CA ASP A 247 -18.20 16.44 15.00
C ASP A 247 -17.82 15.67 13.72
N CYS A 248 -18.71 14.83 13.20
CA CYS A 248 -18.50 14.10 11.95
C CYS A 248 -18.58 14.96 10.68
N ARG A 249 -19.02 16.21 10.78
CA ARG A 249 -19.08 17.16 9.64
C ARG A 249 -18.26 18.43 9.85
N LYS A 250 -17.49 18.51 10.92
CA LYS A 250 -16.75 19.70 11.29
C LYS A 250 -15.71 20.13 10.26
N HIS A 251 -15.10 19.18 9.56
CA HIS A 251 -13.98 19.44 8.65
C HIS A 251 -14.25 19.02 7.20
N ILE A 252 -15.49 18.59 6.89
CA ILE A 252 -15.88 18.13 5.55
C ILE A 252 -17.21 18.75 5.14
N SER A 253 -17.32 19.12 3.86
CA SER A 253 -18.53 19.75 3.30
C SER A 253 -19.49 18.76 2.65
N LYS A 254 -19.06 17.51 2.44
CA LYS A 254 -19.80 16.44 1.77
C LYS A 254 -19.87 15.19 2.65
N PRO A 255 -20.84 14.29 2.40
CA PRO A 255 -20.86 12.98 3.07
C PRO A 255 -19.58 12.19 2.82
N PRO A 256 -19.11 11.38 3.79
CA PRO A 256 -17.91 10.53 3.67
C PRO A 256 -17.86 9.67 2.41
N SER A 257 -19.00 9.16 1.95
CA SER A 257 -19.09 8.36 0.73
C SER A 257 -18.61 9.07 -0.52
N GLU A 258 -18.76 10.41 -0.60
CA GLU A 258 -18.30 11.20 -1.74
C GLU A 258 -16.76 11.30 -1.79
N TYR A 259 -16.09 11.26 -0.64
CA TYR A 259 -14.62 11.21 -0.57
C TYR A 259 -14.14 9.78 -0.87
N ALA A 260 -14.74 8.77 -0.24
CA ALA A 260 -14.38 7.37 -0.46
C ALA A 260 -14.47 6.96 -1.94
N LYS A 261 -15.49 7.41 -2.68
CA LYS A 261 -15.61 7.17 -4.12
C LYS A 261 -14.48 7.78 -4.97
N ARG A 262 -13.69 8.68 -4.42
CA ARG A 262 -12.54 9.30 -5.12
C ARG A 262 -11.23 8.55 -4.87
N LEU A 263 -11.18 7.71 -3.84
CA LEU A 263 -10.00 6.90 -3.51
C LEU A 263 -9.86 5.74 -4.51
N TYR A 264 -8.70 5.10 -4.46
CA TYR A 264 -8.40 3.92 -5.24
C TYR A 264 -8.29 2.70 -4.33
N TYR A 265 -8.59 1.54 -4.86
CA TYR A 265 -8.69 0.28 -4.14
C TYR A 265 -7.95 -0.80 -4.91
N ASP A 266 -7.08 -1.57 -4.27
CA ASP A 266 -6.47 -2.70 -4.94
C ASP A 266 -7.37 -3.95 -4.94
N THR A 267 -6.89 -5.03 -5.57
CA THR A 267 -7.61 -6.31 -5.62
C THR A 267 -7.10 -7.33 -4.59
N ALA A 268 -6.21 -6.95 -3.68
CA ALA A 268 -5.53 -7.88 -2.77
C ALA A 268 -6.40 -8.43 -1.63
N SER A 269 -7.73 -8.28 -1.70
CA SER A 269 -8.66 -9.08 -0.90
C SER A 269 -8.84 -10.50 -1.45
N PHE A 270 -8.51 -10.73 -2.74
CA PHE A 270 -8.64 -12.01 -3.46
C PHE A 270 -10.04 -12.63 -3.40
N TYR A 271 -11.06 -11.82 -3.05
CA TYR A 271 -12.43 -12.28 -2.82
C TYR A 271 -13.40 -11.66 -3.83
N PRO A 272 -13.83 -12.40 -4.87
CA PRO A 272 -14.67 -11.88 -5.94
C PRO A 272 -15.93 -11.11 -5.48
N PRO A 273 -16.68 -11.54 -4.45
CA PRO A 273 -17.81 -10.75 -3.97
C PRO A 273 -17.44 -9.37 -3.46
N ALA A 274 -16.29 -9.21 -2.76
CA ALA A 274 -15.81 -7.90 -2.31
C ALA A 274 -15.38 -7.01 -3.48
N LEU A 275 -14.72 -7.59 -4.48
CA LEU A 275 -14.30 -6.87 -5.69
C LEU A 275 -15.50 -6.43 -6.53
N LEU A 276 -16.55 -7.26 -6.67
CA LEU A 276 -17.79 -6.89 -7.34
C LEU A 276 -18.54 -5.79 -6.58
N MET A 277 -18.56 -5.84 -5.26
CA MET A 277 -19.08 -4.76 -4.42
C MET A 277 -18.32 -3.46 -4.65
N ALA A 278 -16.98 -3.50 -4.61
CA ALA A 278 -16.14 -2.34 -4.89
C ALA A 278 -16.42 -1.78 -6.28
N HIS A 279 -16.43 -2.63 -7.32
CA HIS A 279 -16.77 -2.24 -8.70
C HIS A 279 -18.13 -1.55 -8.79
N SER A 280 -19.15 -2.06 -8.10
CA SER A 280 -20.48 -1.46 -8.10
C SER A 280 -20.58 -0.09 -7.43
N ILE A 281 -19.70 0.18 -6.45
CA ILE A 281 -19.70 1.42 -5.65
C ILE A 281 -18.83 2.51 -6.28
N VAL A 282 -17.61 2.16 -6.69
CA VAL A 282 -16.61 3.13 -7.13
C VAL A 282 -16.30 3.07 -8.63
N GLY A 283 -16.77 2.04 -9.33
CA GLY A 283 -16.49 1.80 -10.75
C GLY A 283 -15.08 1.29 -11.02
N ALA A 284 -14.88 0.77 -12.23
CA ALA A 284 -13.59 0.20 -12.65
C ALA A 284 -12.42 1.21 -12.62
N ASP A 285 -12.67 2.50 -12.83
CA ASP A 285 -11.66 3.55 -12.88
C ASP A 285 -10.95 3.80 -11.54
N ARG A 286 -11.44 3.20 -10.46
CA ARG A 286 -10.92 3.32 -9.09
C ARG A 286 -10.37 2.03 -8.51
N ILE A 287 -10.29 0.96 -9.30
CA ILE A 287 -9.74 -0.32 -8.88
C ILE A 287 -8.42 -0.59 -9.60
N LEU A 288 -7.45 -1.14 -8.91
CA LEU A 288 -6.10 -1.44 -9.37
C LEU A 288 -5.77 -2.90 -9.07
N PHE A 289 -5.09 -3.59 -9.98
CA PHE A 289 -4.61 -4.92 -9.68
C PHE A 289 -3.49 -4.90 -8.64
N GLY A 290 -3.60 -5.74 -7.62
CA GLY A 290 -2.61 -5.95 -6.58
C GLY A 290 -2.56 -7.42 -6.15
N SER A 291 -1.35 -7.99 -6.04
CA SER A 291 -1.11 -9.40 -5.74
C SER A 291 -0.56 -9.69 -4.35
N ASP A 292 -0.17 -8.67 -3.60
CA ASP A 292 0.51 -8.81 -2.30
C ASP A 292 1.78 -9.72 -2.39
N ASP A 293 2.48 -9.69 -3.55
CA ASP A 293 3.73 -10.42 -3.76
C ASP A 293 4.86 -9.84 -2.90
N PRO A 294 5.75 -10.61 -2.31
CA PRO A 294 5.86 -12.07 -2.31
C PRO A 294 5.15 -12.75 -1.14
N LEU A 295 4.33 -12.01 -0.38
CA LEU A 295 3.69 -12.52 0.84
C LEU A 295 2.51 -13.46 0.52
N ILE A 296 1.67 -13.09 -0.43
CA ILE A 296 0.59 -13.93 -0.98
C ILE A 296 0.93 -14.32 -2.42
N GLY A 297 1.12 -13.33 -3.31
CA GLY A 297 1.65 -13.56 -4.65
C GLY A 297 0.65 -14.19 -5.62
N ASP A 298 -0.60 -13.74 -5.62
CA ASP A 298 -1.60 -14.24 -6.56
C ASP A 298 -1.40 -13.67 -7.98
N ASP A 299 -1.96 -14.31 -8.98
CA ASP A 299 -1.94 -13.88 -10.36
C ASP A 299 -3.20 -13.05 -10.73
N THR A 300 -3.39 -12.76 -12.00
CA THR A 300 -4.52 -11.96 -12.46
C THR A 300 -5.87 -12.71 -12.47
N SER A 301 -5.89 -13.99 -12.11
CA SER A 301 -7.07 -14.87 -12.23
C SER A 301 -8.31 -14.35 -11.49
N VAL A 302 -8.09 -13.71 -10.34
CA VAL A 302 -9.19 -13.10 -9.57
C VAL A 302 -9.91 -12.01 -10.37
N VAL A 303 -9.19 -11.19 -11.14
CA VAL A 303 -9.77 -10.14 -11.99
C VAL A 303 -10.32 -10.74 -13.29
N ASP A 304 -9.57 -11.65 -13.89
CA ASP A 304 -9.96 -12.33 -15.13
C ASP A 304 -11.27 -13.11 -14.94
N GLY A 305 -11.52 -13.66 -13.76
CA GLY A 305 -12.75 -14.40 -13.39
C GLY A 305 -13.96 -13.53 -13.02
N LEU A 306 -13.80 -12.20 -12.84
CA LEU A 306 -14.93 -11.35 -12.46
C LEU A 306 -15.98 -11.25 -13.57
N ALA A 307 -17.26 -11.23 -13.20
CA ALA A 307 -18.38 -11.01 -14.13
C ALA A 307 -18.59 -9.51 -14.43
N ILE A 308 -17.56 -8.87 -15.01
CA ILE A 308 -17.55 -7.45 -15.41
C ILE A 308 -17.07 -7.30 -16.87
N PRO A 309 -17.35 -6.16 -17.55
CA PRO A 309 -16.95 -5.93 -18.92
C PRO A 309 -15.43 -6.08 -19.13
N ALA A 310 -14.99 -6.58 -20.27
CA ALA A 310 -13.57 -6.72 -20.61
C ALA A 310 -12.81 -5.39 -20.57
N ALA A 311 -13.47 -4.29 -20.96
CA ALA A 311 -12.91 -2.95 -20.87
C ALA A 311 -12.60 -2.53 -19.42
N ASP A 312 -13.45 -2.93 -18.47
CA ASP A 312 -13.25 -2.66 -17.04
C ASP A 312 -12.10 -3.51 -16.48
N LYS A 313 -11.99 -4.79 -16.89
CA LYS A 313 -10.85 -5.64 -16.55
C LYS A 313 -9.52 -5.02 -17.02
N ALA A 314 -9.47 -4.51 -18.27
CA ALA A 314 -8.27 -3.87 -18.81
C ALA A 314 -7.86 -2.63 -18.01
N LYS A 315 -8.82 -1.82 -17.54
CA LYS A 315 -8.55 -0.68 -16.66
C LYS A 315 -7.95 -1.15 -15.33
N ILE A 316 -8.56 -2.16 -14.71
CA ILE A 316 -8.14 -2.71 -13.40
C ILE A 316 -6.75 -3.34 -13.52
N LEU A 317 -6.51 -4.16 -14.53
CA LEU A 317 -5.27 -4.91 -14.71
C LEU A 317 -4.04 -4.03 -14.96
N GLY A 318 -4.20 -2.80 -15.48
CA GLY A 318 -3.03 -1.95 -15.70
C GLY A 318 -3.33 -0.52 -16.13
N GLY A 319 -4.43 -0.27 -16.87
CA GLY A 319 -4.74 1.05 -17.40
C GLY A 319 -4.78 2.16 -16.33
N ASN A 320 -5.38 1.87 -15.18
CA ASN A 320 -5.43 2.82 -14.07
C ASN A 320 -4.05 3.04 -13.43
N ALA A 321 -3.27 1.97 -13.22
CA ALA A 321 -1.93 2.05 -12.65
C ALA A 321 -1.00 2.87 -13.54
N ALA A 322 -0.99 2.61 -14.86
CA ALA A 322 -0.20 3.37 -15.82
C ALA A 322 -0.49 4.89 -15.74
N ARG A 323 -1.78 5.26 -15.63
CA ARG A 323 -2.22 6.65 -15.50
C ARG A 323 -1.81 7.28 -14.18
N ILE A 324 -2.01 6.57 -13.06
CA ILE A 324 -1.78 7.09 -11.71
C ILE A 324 -0.29 7.29 -11.45
N PHE A 325 0.52 6.30 -11.76
CA PHE A 325 1.96 6.34 -11.56
C PHE A 325 2.73 6.95 -12.74
N LYS A 326 2.00 7.44 -13.79
CA LYS A 326 2.59 8.05 -15.00
C LYS A 326 3.63 7.15 -15.67
N LEU A 327 3.35 5.85 -15.71
CA LEU A 327 4.25 4.86 -16.28
C LEU A 327 4.23 4.94 -17.81
N LYS A 328 5.41 4.85 -18.43
CA LYS A 328 5.51 4.78 -19.88
C LYS A 328 4.98 3.42 -20.33
N GLN A 329 4.02 3.41 -21.23
CA GLN A 329 3.66 2.19 -21.92
C GLN A 329 4.84 1.82 -22.83
N VAL A 330 5.40 0.63 -22.63
CA VAL A 330 6.38 0.07 -23.57
C VAL A 330 5.63 -0.20 -24.86
N ALA A 331 6.06 0.44 -25.95
CA ALA A 331 5.45 0.36 -27.28
C ALA A 331 5.62 -1.02 -27.90
#